data_0965765f9505ee6a70424555b24841c1
#
_entry.id   0965765f9505ee6a70424555b24841c1
#
_cell.length_a   1.000
_cell.length_b   1.000
_cell.length_c   1.000
_cell.angle_alpha   90.00
_cell.angle_beta   90.00
_cell.angle_gamma   90.00
#
_symmetry.space_group_name_H-M   'P 1'
#
loop_
_entity.id
_entity.type
_entity.pdbx_description
1 polymer ?
#
loop_
_entity_poly.entity_id
_entity_poly.type
_entity_poly.pdbx_seq_one_letter_code
_entity_poly.pdbx_strand_id
1 'polypeptide(L)'
;MIRVLLSMVFCMMALVVQAQCVELRYFHGKQRCVTCHSIEKCTKEVLDESFASQQKDKKISMRVIDFSTEQGKPVAADHKVSYSSLFIVKIDKDGKETRTDLTRQGFQYAKRNPEEFKKIVKEAITKALK
;
A
#
# COMPACT_ATOMS: atom_id res chain seq x y z
N MET A 1 -47.72 -19.63 9.70
CA MET A 1 -46.63 -20.22 8.89
C MET A 1 -45.81 -19.17 8.16
N ILE A 2 -46.39 -18.13 7.62
CA ILE A 2 -45.64 -17.05 6.91
C ILE A 2 -44.71 -16.25 7.86
N ARG A 3 -45.07 -16.15 9.15
CA ARG A 3 -44.28 -15.43 10.16
C ARG A 3 -42.97 -16.12 10.53
N VAL A 4 -42.85 -17.42 10.35
CA VAL A 4 -41.63 -18.18 10.64
C VAL A 4 -40.65 -18.09 9.50
N LEU A 5 -41.12 -17.94 8.26
CA LEU A 5 -40.30 -17.76 7.09
C LEU A 5 -39.63 -16.35 7.02
N LEU A 6 -40.31 -15.33 7.55
CA LEU A 6 -39.78 -13.98 7.59
C LEU A 6 -38.62 -13.83 8.62
N SER A 7 -38.63 -14.68 9.65
CA SER A 7 -37.61 -14.65 10.70
C SER A 7 -36.27 -15.28 10.24
N MET A 8 -36.29 -16.12 9.20
CA MET A 8 -35.10 -16.80 8.71
C MET A 8 -34.31 -15.98 7.69
N VAL A 9 -34.92 -14.96 7.09
CA VAL A 9 -34.26 -14.12 6.09
C VAL A 9 -33.41 -13.03 6.74
N PHE A 10 -33.58 -12.76 8.01
CA PHE A 10 -32.89 -11.69 8.72
C PHE A 10 -31.51 -12.11 9.28
N CYS A 11 -31.13 -13.37 9.19
CA CYS A 11 -29.89 -13.88 9.80
C CYS A 11 -28.72 -14.02 8.83
N MET A 12 -28.83 -13.54 7.59
CA MET A 12 -27.71 -13.56 6.63
C MET A 12 -27.18 -12.17 6.30
N MET A 13 -27.08 -11.30 7.29
CA MET A 13 -26.09 -10.24 7.20
C MET A 13 -24.75 -10.88 7.52
N ALA A 14 -24.13 -11.45 6.49
CA ALA A 14 -22.74 -11.87 6.56
C ALA A 14 -21.92 -10.64 6.98
N LEU A 15 -21.40 -10.68 8.20
CA LEU A 15 -20.36 -9.78 8.65
C LEU A 15 -19.20 -9.97 7.68
N VAL A 16 -19.05 -9.06 6.70
CA VAL A 16 -17.87 -9.02 5.87
C VAL A 16 -16.75 -8.49 6.77
N VAL A 17 -16.07 -9.41 7.45
CA VAL A 17 -14.86 -9.08 8.19
C VAL A 17 -13.77 -8.88 7.16
N GLN A 18 -13.38 -7.62 6.92
CA GLN A 18 -12.21 -7.34 6.09
C GLN A 18 -10.96 -7.86 6.80
N ALA A 19 -10.16 -8.65 6.06
CA ALA A 19 -8.87 -9.09 6.56
C ALA A 19 -7.89 -7.91 6.60
N GLN A 20 -7.00 -7.89 7.58
CA GLN A 20 -5.88 -6.96 7.64
C GLN A 20 -5.00 -7.11 6.40
N CYS A 21 -4.60 -5.99 5.80
CA CYS A 21 -3.71 -5.98 4.64
C CYS A 21 -2.72 -4.82 4.69
N VAL A 22 -1.69 -4.89 3.83
CA VAL A 22 -0.68 -3.86 3.66
C VAL A 22 -0.72 -3.39 2.22
N GLU A 23 -0.85 -2.10 2.00
CA GLU A 23 -0.80 -1.49 0.68
C GLU A 23 0.39 -0.54 0.60
N LEU A 24 1.26 -0.75 -0.38
CA LEU A 24 2.33 0.17 -0.70
C LEU A 24 1.78 1.19 -1.69
N ARG A 25 1.88 2.47 -1.36
CA ARG A 25 1.40 3.56 -2.20
C ARG A 25 2.59 4.39 -2.68
N TYR A 26 2.85 4.31 -3.98
CA TYR A 26 3.90 5.10 -4.61
C TYR A 26 3.25 6.20 -5.45
N PHE A 27 3.59 7.43 -5.14
CA PHE A 27 3.09 8.63 -5.82
C PHE A 27 4.14 9.19 -6.76
N HIS A 28 3.73 9.61 -7.94
CA HIS A 28 4.60 10.30 -8.91
C HIS A 28 3.81 11.31 -9.73
N GLY A 29 4.52 12.25 -10.35
CA GLY A 29 3.98 13.20 -11.30
C GLY A 29 4.36 12.83 -12.75
N LYS A 30 4.14 13.78 -13.67
CA LYS A 30 4.50 13.60 -15.09
C LYS A 30 6.00 13.42 -15.30
N GLN A 31 6.81 14.20 -14.58
CA GLN A 31 8.25 14.13 -14.66
C GLN A 31 8.80 13.31 -13.50
N ARG A 32 9.51 12.26 -13.85
CA ARG A 32 10.14 11.38 -12.86
C ARG A 32 11.66 11.52 -12.96
N CYS A 33 12.28 11.76 -11.83
CA CYS A 33 13.75 11.77 -11.72
C CYS A 33 14.30 10.34 -11.71
N VAL A 34 15.60 10.18 -11.92
CA VAL A 34 16.27 8.86 -11.87
C VAL A 34 16.05 8.20 -10.50
N THR A 35 16.19 8.96 -9.42
CA THR A 35 15.94 8.46 -8.06
C THR A 35 14.50 8.04 -7.87
N CYS A 36 13.55 8.76 -8.45
CA CYS A 36 12.12 8.40 -8.40
C CYS A 36 11.87 7.02 -9.02
N HIS A 37 12.47 6.75 -10.18
CA HIS A 37 12.41 5.43 -10.81
C HIS A 37 13.07 4.35 -9.97
N SER A 38 14.19 4.68 -9.31
CA SER A 38 14.90 3.75 -8.43
C SER A 38 14.06 3.36 -7.22
N ILE A 39 13.31 4.30 -6.64
CA ILE A 39 12.39 4.03 -5.53
C ILE A 39 11.32 3.01 -5.95
N GLU A 40 10.67 3.24 -7.07
CA GLU A 40 9.64 2.35 -7.59
C GLU A 40 10.22 0.97 -7.90
N LYS A 41 11.34 0.91 -8.60
CA LYS A 41 12.01 -0.34 -8.98
C LYS A 41 12.40 -1.17 -7.76
N CYS A 42 13.10 -0.57 -6.79
CA CYS A 42 13.51 -1.26 -5.56
C CYS A 42 12.32 -1.80 -4.78
N THR A 43 11.23 -1.02 -4.71
CA THR A 43 10.01 -1.43 -4.01
C THR A 43 9.38 -2.65 -4.68
N LYS A 44 9.26 -2.65 -6.00
CA LYS A 44 8.74 -3.78 -6.76
C LYS A 44 9.61 -5.02 -6.60
N GLU A 45 10.92 -4.86 -6.62
CA GLU A 45 11.86 -5.96 -6.41
C GLU A 45 11.70 -6.59 -5.04
N VAL A 46 11.56 -5.80 -3.99
CA VAL A 46 11.31 -6.31 -2.62
C VAL A 46 10.03 -7.15 -2.57
N LEU A 47 8.97 -6.67 -3.20
CA LEU A 47 7.71 -7.40 -3.23
C LEU A 47 7.85 -8.74 -3.94
N ASP A 48 8.52 -8.75 -5.10
CA ASP A 48 8.67 -9.97 -5.89
C ASP A 48 9.65 -10.96 -5.27
N GLU A 49 10.73 -10.49 -4.67
CA GLU A 49 11.77 -11.32 -4.06
C GLU A 49 11.37 -11.88 -2.69
N SER A 50 10.68 -11.09 -1.87
CA SER A 50 10.46 -11.41 -0.45
C SER A 50 9.00 -11.62 -0.06
N PHE A 51 8.04 -11.16 -0.85
CA PHE A 51 6.62 -11.17 -0.49
C PHE A 51 5.70 -11.69 -1.60
N ALA A 52 6.22 -12.51 -2.51
CA ALA A 52 5.44 -13.05 -3.63
C ALA A 52 4.18 -13.81 -3.15
N SER A 53 4.31 -14.60 -2.10
CA SER A 53 3.21 -15.36 -1.51
C SER A 53 2.13 -14.43 -0.92
N GLN A 54 2.53 -13.40 -0.19
CA GLN A 54 1.61 -12.43 0.39
C GLN A 54 0.89 -11.60 -0.68
N GLN A 55 1.55 -11.30 -1.80
CA GLN A 55 0.91 -10.65 -2.94
C GLN A 55 -0.15 -11.55 -3.57
N LYS A 56 0.16 -12.82 -3.75
CA LYS A 56 -0.77 -13.83 -4.28
C LYS A 56 -2.01 -13.95 -3.40
N ASP A 57 -1.82 -13.95 -2.09
CA ASP A 57 -2.89 -14.04 -1.09
C ASP A 57 -3.63 -12.70 -0.87
N LYS A 58 -3.25 -11.66 -1.60
CA LYS A 58 -3.80 -10.29 -1.47
C LYS A 58 -3.62 -9.67 -0.08
N LYS A 59 -2.64 -10.14 0.67
CA LYS A 59 -2.25 -9.54 1.96
C LYS A 59 -1.40 -8.30 1.77
N ILE A 60 -0.67 -8.25 0.67
CA ILE A 60 0.14 -7.10 0.26
C ILE A 60 -0.22 -6.75 -1.18
N SER A 61 -0.37 -5.46 -1.44
CA SER A 61 -0.55 -4.93 -2.79
C SER A 61 0.26 -3.66 -2.96
N MET A 62 0.56 -3.29 -4.21
CA MET A 62 1.19 -2.03 -4.53
C MET A 62 0.29 -1.22 -5.45
N ARG A 63 0.11 0.03 -5.11
CA ARG A 63 -0.64 0.99 -5.90
C ARG A 63 0.27 2.11 -6.34
N VAL A 64 0.35 2.32 -7.66
CA VAL A 64 1.10 3.43 -8.25
C VAL A 64 0.10 4.53 -8.61
N ILE A 65 0.31 5.71 -8.06
CA ILE A 65 -0.63 6.83 -8.15
C ILE A 65 0.04 7.98 -8.87
N ASP A 66 -0.50 8.36 -10.02
CA ASP A 66 -0.06 9.54 -10.77
C ASP A 66 -0.89 10.75 -10.33
N PHE A 67 -0.29 11.64 -9.58
CA PHE A 67 -0.99 12.83 -9.06
C PHE A 67 -1.19 13.94 -10.12
N SER A 68 -0.70 13.73 -11.34
CA SER A 68 -1.02 14.63 -12.47
C SER A 68 -2.40 14.32 -13.09
N THR A 69 -2.97 13.16 -12.77
CA THR A 69 -4.28 12.74 -13.26
C THR A 69 -5.42 13.21 -12.35
N GLU A 70 -6.63 13.29 -12.90
CA GLU A 70 -7.83 13.64 -12.11
C GLU A 70 -8.10 12.61 -11.00
N GLN A 71 -7.80 11.33 -11.24
CA GLN A 71 -7.99 10.26 -10.28
C GLN A 71 -6.94 10.28 -9.16
N GLY A 72 -5.70 10.66 -9.49
CA GLY A 72 -4.59 10.69 -8.55
C GLY A 72 -4.56 11.92 -7.65
N LYS A 73 -5.06 13.06 -8.10
CA LYS A 73 -5.06 14.32 -7.34
C LYS A 73 -5.71 14.21 -5.95
N PRO A 74 -6.94 13.67 -5.81
CA PRO A 74 -7.56 13.59 -4.48
C PRO A 74 -6.79 12.68 -3.52
N VAL A 75 -6.22 11.59 -4.04
CA VAL A 75 -5.44 10.66 -3.21
C VAL A 75 -4.16 11.31 -2.71
N ALA A 76 -3.46 12.04 -3.59
CA ALA A 76 -2.27 12.80 -3.23
C ALA A 76 -2.59 13.89 -2.19
N ALA A 77 -3.70 14.59 -2.35
CA ALA A 77 -4.15 15.62 -1.41
C ALA A 77 -4.42 15.02 -0.03
N ASP A 78 -5.07 13.86 0.02
CA ASP A 78 -5.34 13.15 1.28
C ASP A 78 -4.05 12.74 2.00
N HIS A 79 -2.99 12.42 1.25
CA HIS A 79 -1.67 12.08 1.80
C HIS A 79 -0.75 13.29 1.96
N LYS A 80 -1.19 14.48 1.59
CA LYS A 80 -0.39 15.71 1.59
C LYS A 80 0.89 15.58 0.75
N VAL A 81 0.76 14.95 -0.41
CA VAL A 81 1.86 14.66 -1.33
C VAL A 81 1.87 15.64 -2.49
N SER A 82 3.04 16.21 -2.79
CA SER A 82 3.25 17.11 -3.93
C SER A 82 4.45 16.72 -4.81
N TYR A 83 5.15 15.66 -4.46
CA TYR A 83 6.28 15.11 -5.21
C TYR A 83 6.32 13.58 -5.04
N SER A 84 7.22 12.90 -5.75
CA SER A 84 7.32 11.43 -5.66
C SER A 84 7.49 10.97 -4.21
N SER A 85 6.62 10.07 -3.77
CA SER A 85 6.55 9.67 -2.38
C SER A 85 6.19 8.19 -2.25
N LEU A 86 6.70 7.54 -1.22
CA LEU A 86 6.41 6.13 -0.93
C LEU A 86 5.86 5.98 0.48
N PHE A 87 4.69 5.35 0.58
CA PHE A 87 4.06 5.00 1.85
C PHE A 87 3.86 3.51 1.96
N ILE A 88 4.12 2.97 3.15
CA ILE A 88 3.70 1.64 3.56
C ILE A 88 2.45 1.83 4.42
N VAL A 89 1.32 1.32 3.97
CA VAL A 89 0.03 1.53 4.65
C VAL A 89 -0.49 0.21 5.19
N LYS A 90 -0.60 0.13 6.49
CA LYS A 90 -1.27 -0.97 7.17
C LYS A 90 -2.76 -0.63 7.28
N ILE A 91 -3.60 -1.49 6.75
CA ILE A 91 -5.06 -1.36 6.84
C ILE A 91 -5.56 -2.48 7.74
N ASP A 92 -6.06 -2.12 8.92
CA ASP A 92 -6.53 -3.13 9.88
C ASP A 92 -7.96 -3.61 9.56
N LYS A 93 -8.46 -4.52 10.37
CA LYS A 93 -9.80 -5.13 10.17
C LYS A 93 -10.94 -4.12 10.15
N ASP A 94 -10.76 -2.99 10.82
CA ASP A 94 -11.75 -1.91 10.91
C ASP A 94 -11.62 -0.90 9.77
N GLY A 95 -10.65 -1.10 8.88
CA GLY A 95 -10.36 -0.18 7.80
C GLY A 95 -9.49 1.00 8.21
N LYS A 96 -9.01 1.04 9.44
CA LYS A 96 -8.11 2.08 9.93
C LYS A 96 -6.73 1.93 9.31
N GLU A 97 -6.21 3.04 8.78
CA GLU A 97 -4.89 3.08 8.15
C GLU A 97 -3.82 3.56 9.12
N THR A 98 -2.67 2.88 9.07
CA THR A 98 -1.43 3.34 9.69
C THR A 98 -0.42 3.53 8.57
N ARG A 99 -0.05 4.77 8.31
CA ARG A 99 0.82 5.15 7.19
C ARG A 99 2.25 5.38 7.66
N THR A 100 3.21 4.71 7.03
CA THR A 100 4.64 4.92 7.25
C THR A 100 5.23 5.54 6.00
N ASP A 101 5.77 6.75 6.10
CA ASP A 101 6.36 7.49 5.00
C ASP A 101 7.83 7.12 4.86
N LEU A 102 8.21 6.49 3.74
CA LEU A 102 9.59 6.12 3.41
C LEU A 102 10.20 7.00 2.32
N THR A 103 9.56 8.11 1.99
CA THR A 103 10.01 9.01 0.92
C THR A 103 11.43 9.49 1.14
N ARG A 104 11.76 9.95 2.34
CA ARG A 104 13.09 10.44 2.68
C ARG A 104 14.14 9.36 2.48
N GLN A 105 13.91 8.17 2.98
CA GLN A 105 14.82 7.02 2.84
C GLN A 105 14.99 6.64 1.37
N GLY A 106 13.91 6.70 0.59
CA GLY A 106 13.95 6.47 -0.85
C GLY A 106 14.89 7.42 -1.57
N PHE A 107 14.75 8.70 -1.34
CA PHE A 107 15.64 9.71 -1.94
C PHE A 107 17.08 9.61 -1.45
N GLN A 108 17.27 9.17 -0.22
CA GLN A 108 18.60 9.02 0.37
C GLN A 108 19.34 7.78 -0.16
N TYR A 109 18.66 6.65 -0.34
CA TYR A 109 19.32 5.36 -0.58
C TYR A 109 18.97 4.67 -1.91
N ALA A 110 17.79 4.84 -2.47
CA ALA A 110 17.32 4.00 -3.57
C ALA A 110 18.26 3.96 -4.78
N LYS A 111 18.87 5.08 -5.12
CA LYS A 111 19.82 5.17 -6.24
C LYS A 111 21.25 4.81 -5.81
N ARG A 112 21.70 5.33 -4.67
CA ARG A 112 23.09 5.21 -4.24
C ARG A 112 23.41 3.89 -3.56
N ASN A 113 22.45 3.37 -2.80
CA ASN A 113 22.60 2.12 -2.06
C ASN A 113 21.28 1.35 -2.09
N PRO A 114 20.92 0.77 -3.25
CA PRO A 114 19.65 0.08 -3.41
C PRO A 114 19.44 -1.07 -2.44
N GLU A 115 20.48 -1.78 -2.04
CA GLU A 115 20.36 -2.88 -1.07
C GLU A 115 19.95 -2.37 0.30
N GLU A 116 20.46 -1.23 0.75
CA GLU A 116 20.04 -0.61 2.00
C GLU A 116 18.58 -0.15 1.93
N PHE A 117 18.18 0.46 0.82
CA PHE A 117 16.78 0.86 0.64
C PHE A 117 15.83 -0.34 0.63
N LYS A 118 16.18 -1.41 -0.06
CA LYS A 118 15.40 -2.65 -0.08
C LYS A 118 15.25 -3.23 1.32
N LYS A 119 16.31 -3.20 2.12
CA LYS A 119 16.28 -3.64 3.52
C LYS A 119 15.29 -2.83 4.34
N ILE A 120 15.33 -1.50 4.20
CA ILE A 120 14.42 -0.57 4.89
C ILE A 120 12.96 -0.87 4.50
N VAL A 121 12.69 -1.03 3.21
CA VAL A 121 11.33 -1.34 2.71
C VAL A 121 10.87 -2.69 3.25
N LYS A 122 11.71 -3.71 3.19
CA LYS A 122 11.39 -5.05 3.70
C LYS A 122 11.06 -5.03 5.19
N GLU A 123 11.84 -4.34 5.99
CA GLU A 123 11.61 -4.20 7.43
C GLU A 123 10.29 -3.47 7.73
N ALA A 124 10.00 -2.40 6.98
CA ALA A 124 8.75 -1.65 7.15
C ALA A 124 7.52 -2.50 6.80
N ILE A 125 7.59 -3.27 5.73
CA ILE A 125 6.50 -4.20 5.35
C ILE A 125 6.33 -5.29 6.40
N THR A 126 7.41 -5.90 6.85
CA THR A 126 7.39 -6.95 7.87
C THR A 126 6.75 -6.45 9.15
N LYS A 127 7.10 -5.25 9.57
CA LYS A 127 6.51 -4.60 10.75
C LYS A 127 5.00 -4.35 10.55
N ALA A 128 4.60 -3.91 9.37
CA ALA A 128 3.20 -3.64 9.05
C ALA A 128 2.34 -4.91 9.00
N LEU A 129 2.93 -6.05 8.66
CA LEU A 129 2.25 -7.36 8.61
C LEU A 129 1.95 -7.94 9.99
N LYS A 130 2.58 -7.45 11.02
CA LYS A 130 2.29 -7.87 12.41
C LYS A 130 0.99 -7.20 12.87
#